data_1134a804dda014f2489492289bbe8eb4
#
_entry.id   1134a804dda014f2489492289bbe8eb4
#
_cell.length_a   1.000
_cell.length_b   1.000
_cell.length_c   1.000
_cell.angle_alpha   90.00
_cell.angle_beta   90.00
_cell.angle_gamma   90.00
#
_symmetry.space_group_name_H-M   'P 1'
#
loop_
_entity.id
_entity.type
_entity.pdbx_description
1 polymer ?
#
loop_
_entity_poly.entity_id
_entity_poly.type
_entity_poly.pdbx_seq_one_letter_code
_entity_poly.pdbx_strand_id
1 'polypeptide(L)'
;AFERIVSPGKTARLYGSNLQNVTAILLGGNTITDPTYVESEDENYLEYIVPTGVSEGDYRIVLQDAAGNEYGADMVKVTNASLVISGANRATANVDWTISGINLENIASLTIGGQTVSQFSNQSSTEVTLTCPELSDGSYTMTGKTRSGEAVQFLNDNVTTTEQTVTVSTEITLWSGH
;
A
#
# COMPACT_ATOMS: atom_id res chain seq x y z
N ALA A 1 8.90 9.44 3.43
CA ALA A 1 7.88 8.62 2.77
C ALA A 1 6.58 8.64 3.55
N PHE A 2 5.50 8.27 2.93
CA PHE A 2 4.21 8.14 3.58
C PHE A 2 3.35 7.20 2.75
N GLU A 3 2.24 6.77 3.31
CA GLU A 3 1.34 5.88 2.59
C GLU A 3 0.64 6.66 1.49
N ARG A 4 0.79 6.23 0.26
CA ARG A 4 0.25 6.93 -0.91
C ARG A 4 -1.21 6.63 -1.16
N ILE A 5 -1.71 5.54 -0.62
CA ILE A 5 -3.10 5.14 -0.79
C ILE A 5 -3.66 4.79 0.57
N VAL A 6 -4.84 5.34 0.87
CA VAL A 6 -5.46 5.17 2.18
C VAL A 6 -6.96 4.92 2.01
N SER A 7 -7.59 4.45 3.07
CA SER A 7 -9.00 4.07 3.05
C SER A 7 -9.75 4.76 4.17
N PRO A 8 -10.95 5.33 3.92
CA PRO A 8 -11.73 5.98 4.97
C PRO A 8 -11.99 5.06 6.15
N GLY A 9 -11.85 5.60 7.34
CA GLY A 9 -12.06 4.86 8.58
C GLY A 9 -10.88 4.01 9.02
N LYS A 10 -9.81 3.96 8.24
CA LYS A 10 -8.63 3.15 8.57
C LYS A 10 -7.48 4.01 9.05
N THR A 11 -6.57 3.39 9.77
CA THR A 11 -5.37 4.05 10.25
C THR A 11 -4.36 4.20 9.12
N ALA A 12 -3.76 5.39 9.03
CA ALA A 12 -2.72 5.69 8.04
C ALA A 12 -1.54 6.35 8.74
N ARG A 13 -0.39 6.36 8.08
CA ARG A 13 0.83 6.94 8.61
C ARG A 13 1.45 7.92 7.64
N LEU A 14 2.00 8.99 8.20
CA LEU A 14 2.73 9.98 7.43
C LEU A 14 4.12 10.10 8.01
N TYR A 15 5.13 9.78 7.22
CA TYR A 15 6.52 9.74 7.67
C TYR A 15 7.25 11.03 7.33
N GLY A 16 8.14 11.46 8.20
CA GLY A 16 8.93 12.64 7.95
C GLY A 16 9.68 13.10 9.18
N SER A 17 10.23 14.32 9.10
CA SER A 17 10.97 14.93 10.20
C SER A 17 10.18 16.10 10.77
N ASN A 18 10.47 16.44 12.02
CA ASN A 18 9.84 17.56 12.75
C ASN A 18 8.32 17.43 12.87
N LEU A 19 7.81 16.21 12.84
CA LEU A 19 6.37 15.96 12.89
C LEU A 19 5.81 16.12 14.30
N GLN A 20 6.66 16.18 15.32
CA GLN A 20 6.21 16.31 16.70
C GLN A 20 5.47 17.62 16.97
N ASN A 21 5.62 18.62 16.09
CA ASN A 21 4.97 19.91 16.24
C ASN A 21 3.63 20.01 15.50
N VAL A 22 3.24 18.97 14.81
CA VAL A 22 1.98 18.96 14.05
C VAL A 22 0.82 18.68 15.00
N THR A 23 -0.18 19.58 14.99
CA THR A 23 -1.37 19.44 15.81
C THR A 23 -2.60 19.04 15.02
N ALA A 24 -2.58 19.18 13.69
CA ALA A 24 -3.71 18.84 12.85
C ALA A 24 -3.26 18.45 11.44
N ILE A 25 -4.05 17.59 10.81
CA ILE A 25 -3.85 17.19 9.41
C ILE A 25 -5.11 17.58 8.65
N LEU A 26 -4.94 18.29 7.54
CA LEU A 26 -6.07 18.67 6.68
C LEU A 26 -6.09 17.73 5.49
N LEU A 27 -7.22 17.07 5.28
CA LEU A 27 -7.38 16.09 4.21
C LEU A 27 -8.79 16.18 3.65
N GLY A 28 -8.90 16.55 2.38
CA GLY A 28 -10.18 16.56 1.68
C GLY A 28 -11.24 17.42 2.34
N GLY A 29 -10.87 18.57 2.86
CA GLY A 29 -11.82 19.46 3.54
C GLY A 29 -12.09 19.10 4.98
N ASN A 30 -11.48 18.03 5.49
CA ASN A 30 -11.64 17.59 6.87
C ASN A 30 -10.40 17.92 7.67
N THR A 31 -10.59 18.26 8.95
CA THR A 31 -9.49 18.52 9.87
C THR A 31 -9.38 17.34 10.83
N ILE A 32 -8.21 16.71 10.84
CA ILE A 32 -7.92 15.62 11.76
C ILE A 32 -7.12 16.23 12.89
N THR A 33 -7.68 16.26 14.10
CA THR A 33 -7.02 16.86 15.23
C THR A 33 -6.25 15.82 16.04
N ASP A 34 -5.15 16.28 16.64
CA ASP A 34 -4.35 15.46 17.55
C ASP A 34 -3.88 14.13 16.95
N PRO A 35 -3.22 14.16 15.77
CA PRO A 35 -2.63 12.94 15.26
C PRO A 35 -1.57 12.45 16.24
N THR A 36 -1.37 11.14 16.29
CA THR A 36 -0.40 10.54 17.23
C THR A 36 1.00 10.58 16.63
N TYR A 37 1.92 11.23 17.33
CA TYR A 37 3.32 11.25 16.92
C TYR A 37 4.02 10.02 17.50
N VAL A 38 4.70 9.26 16.63
CA VAL A 38 5.41 8.05 17.04
C VAL A 38 6.87 8.16 16.60
N GLU A 39 7.77 7.92 17.55
CA GLU A 39 9.20 7.84 17.26
C GLU A 39 9.56 6.37 17.08
N SER A 40 10.24 6.04 15.99
CA SER A 40 10.69 4.68 15.76
C SER A 40 12.15 4.69 15.33
N GLU A 41 12.78 3.52 15.35
CA GLU A 41 14.19 3.41 14.99
C GLU A 41 14.43 3.70 13.52
N ASP A 42 13.44 3.38 12.68
CA ASP A 42 13.60 3.59 11.25
C ASP A 42 13.23 5.01 10.84
N GLU A 43 12.02 5.44 11.13
CA GLU A 43 11.56 6.75 10.72
C GLU A 43 10.40 7.16 11.62
N ASN A 44 10.41 8.42 12.05
CA ASN A 44 9.32 8.95 12.86
C ASN A 44 8.10 9.20 11.99
N TYR A 45 6.91 9.08 12.56
CA TYR A 45 5.69 9.25 11.79
C TYR A 45 4.55 9.80 12.65
N LEU A 46 3.55 10.34 11.94
CA LEU A 46 2.25 10.67 12.52
C LEU A 46 1.27 9.57 12.14
N GLU A 47 0.51 9.10 13.10
CA GLU A 47 -0.54 8.13 12.86
C GLU A 47 -1.89 8.82 13.00
N TYR A 48 -2.77 8.58 12.05
CA TYR A 48 -4.08 9.22 12.04
C TYR A 48 -5.11 8.27 11.42
N ILE A 49 -6.39 8.55 11.68
CA ILE A 49 -7.49 7.80 11.08
C ILE A 49 -8.07 8.65 9.95
N VAL A 50 -8.17 8.07 8.76
CA VAL A 50 -8.74 8.76 7.60
C VAL A 50 -10.22 8.99 7.87
N PRO A 51 -10.71 10.23 7.74
CA PRO A 51 -12.13 10.52 8.01
C PRO A 51 -13.06 9.73 7.09
N THR A 52 -14.15 9.25 7.63
CA THR A 52 -15.10 8.43 6.88
C THR A 52 -15.89 9.19 5.84
N GLY A 53 -15.92 10.52 5.96
CA GLY A 53 -16.66 11.37 5.00
C GLY A 53 -15.87 11.81 3.79
N VAL A 54 -14.60 11.39 3.65
CA VAL A 54 -13.78 11.80 2.51
C VAL A 54 -14.15 10.95 1.31
N SER A 55 -14.49 11.60 0.19
CA SER A 55 -14.81 10.89 -1.05
C SER A 55 -13.54 10.36 -1.71
N GLU A 56 -13.71 9.34 -2.55
CA GLU A 56 -12.57 8.84 -3.32
C GLU A 56 -11.96 9.94 -4.16
N GLY A 57 -10.65 9.96 -4.25
CA GLY A 57 -9.94 10.96 -5.05
C GLY A 57 -8.52 11.15 -4.57
N ASP A 58 -7.84 12.06 -5.24
CA ASP A 58 -6.46 12.41 -4.89
C ASP A 58 -6.46 13.73 -4.14
N TYR A 59 -5.81 13.77 -3.00
CA TYR A 59 -5.79 14.94 -2.13
C TYR A 59 -4.37 15.25 -1.71
N ARG A 60 -4.07 16.55 -1.59
CA ARG A 60 -2.83 17.00 -0.96
C ARG A 60 -3.07 17.06 0.54
N ILE A 61 -2.18 16.46 1.29
CA ILE A 61 -2.22 16.56 2.75
C ILE A 61 -1.55 17.87 3.15
N VAL A 62 -2.19 18.61 4.04
CA VAL A 62 -1.63 19.81 4.64
C VAL A 62 -1.50 19.61 6.13
N LEU A 63 -0.32 19.90 6.69
CA LEU A 63 -0.04 19.80 8.10
C LEU A 63 -0.15 21.16 8.75
N GLN A 64 -0.65 21.20 9.97
CA GLN A 64 -0.83 22.44 10.70
C GLN A 64 -0.21 22.34 12.08
N ASP A 65 0.49 23.37 12.52
CA ASP A 65 1.08 23.41 13.86
C ASP A 65 0.19 24.22 14.81
N ALA A 66 0.61 24.31 16.08
CA ALA A 66 -0.19 24.98 17.11
C ALA A 66 -0.36 26.48 16.84
N ALA A 67 0.54 27.10 16.07
CA ALA A 67 0.45 28.51 15.74
C ALA A 67 -0.45 28.75 14.52
N GLY A 68 -0.97 27.68 13.88
CA GLY A 68 -1.79 27.81 12.70
C GLY A 68 -1.03 27.86 11.40
N ASN A 69 0.28 27.65 11.42
CA ASN A 69 1.07 27.60 10.20
C ASN A 69 0.78 26.32 9.46
N GLU A 70 0.73 26.41 8.12
CA GLU A 70 0.42 25.27 7.26
C GLU A 70 1.62 24.86 6.43
N TYR A 71 1.79 23.55 6.27
CA TYR A 71 2.89 22.96 5.52
C TYR A 71 2.32 21.92 4.59
N GLY A 72 2.57 22.05 3.28
CA GLY A 72 2.12 21.07 2.30
C GLY A 72 2.93 19.79 2.40
N ALA A 73 2.24 18.66 2.41
CA ALA A 73 2.85 17.35 2.29
C ALA A 73 2.50 16.77 0.92
N ASP A 74 2.80 15.50 0.71
CA ASP A 74 2.56 14.86 -0.58
C ASP A 74 1.07 14.56 -0.81
N MET A 75 0.78 14.12 -2.02
CA MET A 75 -0.57 13.70 -2.40
C MET A 75 -0.85 12.30 -1.87
N VAL A 76 -2.11 12.06 -1.55
CA VAL A 76 -2.58 10.74 -1.12
C VAL A 76 -3.83 10.40 -1.92
N LYS A 77 -3.98 9.14 -2.28
CA LYS A 77 -5.18 8.65 -2.94
C LYS A 77 -6.10 8.00 -1.91
N VAL A 78 -7.34 8.47 -1.84
CA VAL A 78 -8.36 7.86 -0.97
C VAL A 78 -9.19 6.91 -1.80
N THR A 79 -9.33 5.67 -1.34
CA THR A 79 -10.09 4.64 -2.06
C THR A 79 -11.03 3.90 -1.11
N ASN A 80 -12.19 3.49 -1.64
CA ASN A 80 -13.13 2.65 -0.92
C ASN A 80 -12.97 1.17 -1.28
N ALA A 81 -11.95 0.83 -2.06
CA ALA A 81 -11.71 -0.56 -2.44
C ALA A 81 -11.40 -1.42 -1.21
N SER A 82 -11.87 -2.65 -1.23
CA SER A 82 -11.68 -3.58 -0.12
C SER A 82 -10.22 -3.94 0.09
N LEU A 83 -9.43 -3.93 -0.98
CA LEU A 83 -8.01 -4.27 -0.92
C LEU A 83 -7.33 -3.72 -2.17
N VAL A 84 -6.19 -3.04 -1.99
CA VAL A 84 -5.39 -2.54 -3.11
C VAL A 84 -3.94 -2.97 -2.92
N ILE A 85 -3.35 -3.49 -3.97
CA ILE A 85 -1.93 -3.83 -4.02
C ILE A 85 -1.21 -2.71 -4.76
N SER A 86 -0.15 -2.18 -4.18
CA SER A 86 0.55 -1.02 -4.74
C SER A 86 1.99 -1.29 -5.19
N GLY A 87 2.49 -2.49 -5.04
CA GLY A 87 3.86 -2.77 -5.49
C GLY A 87 4.06 -4.26 -5.67
N ALA A 88 3.80 -4.76 -6.88
CA ALA A 88 3.83 -6.18 -7.12
C ALA A 88 4.06 -6.50 -8.59
N ASN A 89 5.00 -5.80 -9.24
CA ASN A 89 5.17 -5.97 -10.68
C ASN A 89 6.37 -6.84 -11.07
N ARG A 90 7.14 -7.34 -10.12
CA ARG A 90 8.29 -8.21 -10.42
C ARG A 90 8.41 -9.30 -9.37
N ALA A 91 8.71 -10.51 -9.80
CA ALA A 91 8.89 -11.64 -8.90
C ALA A 91 9.91 -12.62 -9.47
N THR A 92 10.46 -13.47 -8.60
CA THR A 92 11.34 -14.55 -9.00
C THR A 92 10.65 -15.88 -8.68
N ALA A 93 10.56 -16.76 -9.66
CA ALA A 93 9.88 -18.05 -9.48
C ALA A 93 10.45 -18.81 -8.29
N ASN A 94 9.57 -19.37 -7.48
CA ASN A 94 9.89 -20.16 -6.29
C ASN A 94 10.58 -19.39 -5.17
N VAL A 95 10.58 -18.07 -5.21
CA VAL A 95 11.21 -17.22 -4.20
C VAL A 95 10.14 -16.42 -3.47
N ASP A 96 10.35 -16.21 -2.17
CA ASP A 96 9.45 -15.40 -1.36
C ASP A 96 9.40 -13.98 -1.89
N TRP A 97 8.20 -13.42 -1.87
CA TRP A 97 7.91 -12.15 -2.49
C TRP A 97 6.99 -11.36 -1.56
N THR A 98 7.45 -10.21 -1.12
CA THR A 98 6.67 -9.33 -0.24
C THR A 98 6.02 -8.25 -1.08
N ILE A 99 4.71 -8.15 -0.99
CA ILE A 99 3.95 -7.14 -1.70
C ILE A 99 3.32 -6.18 -0.70
N SER A 100 3.13 -4.95 -1.14
CA SER A 100 2.63 -3.85 -0.30
C SER A 100 1.29 -3.36 -0.79
N GLY A 101 0.54 -2.72 0.08
CA GLY A 101 -0.75 -2.15 -0.27
C GLY A 101 -1.55 -1.75 0.95
N ILE A 102 -2.86 -1.80 0.84
CA ILE A 102 -3.77 -1.51 1.97
C ILE A 102 -4.79 -2.62 2.11
N ASN A 103 -5.21 -2.83 3.35
CA ASN A 103 -6.21 -3.84 3.71
C ASN A 103 -5.79 -5.26 3.31
N LEU A 104 -4.48 -5.54 3.31
CA LEU A 104 -3.96 -6.82 2.85
C LEU A 104 -4.32 -7.97 3.78
N GLU A 105 -4.79 -7.69 4.98
CA GLU A 105 -5.32 -8.73 5.86
C GLU A 105 -6.55 -9.41 5.24
N ASN A 106 -7.18 -8.78 4.25
CA ASN A 106 -8.36 -9.32 3.59
C ASN A 106 -8.06 -10.18 2.35
N ILE A 107 -6.80 -10.40 2.02
CA ILE A 107 -6.46 -11.16 0.82
C ILE A 107 -6.79 -12.65 1.01
N ALA A 108 -7.42 -13.25 0.01
CA ALA A 108 -7.69 -14.67 0.02
C ALA A 108 -6.80 -15.42 -0.98
N SER A 109 -6.59 -14.85 -2.17
CA SER A 109 -5.79 -15.52 -3.19
C SER A 109 -5.26 -14.54 -4.22
N LEU A 110 -4.16 -14.93 -4.86
CA LEU A 110 -3.62 -14.26 -6.05
C LEU A 110 -3.40 -15.33 -7.12
N THR A 111 -3.76 -15.02 -8.35
CA THR A 111 -3.56 -15.92 -9.49
C THR A 111 -2.61 -15.26 -10.46
N ILE A 112 -1.52 -15.95 -10.77
CA ILE A 112 -0.46 -15.46 -11.65
C ILE A 112 -0.21 -16.52 -12.71
N GLY A 113 -0.42 -16.17 -13.98
CA GLY A 113 -0.18 -17.11 -15.06
C GLY A 113 -1.02 -18.38 -14.93
N GLY A 114 -2.22 -18.29 -14.41
CA GLY A 114 -3.09 -19.43 -14.21
C GLY A 114 -2.84 -20.24 -12.95
N GLN A 115 -1.82 -19.87 -12.15
CA GLN A 115 -1.54 -20.57 -10.90
C GLN A 115 -2.00 -19.73 -9.72
N THR A 116 -2.75 -20.33 -8.82
CA THR A 116 -3.36 -19.65 -7.69
C THR A 116 -2.55 -19.88 -6.42
N VAL A 117 -2.23 -18.79 -5.72
CA VAL A 117 -1.57 -18.81 -4.43
C VAL A 117 -2.59 -18.38 -3.39
N SER A 118 -2.78 -19.20 -2.35
CA SER A 118 -3.71 -18.91 -1.27
C SER A 118 -3.06 -19.00 0.11
N GLN A 119 -1.74 -19.13 0.16
CA GLN A 119 -1.02 -19.17 1.44
C GLN A 119 -0.10 -17.96 1.52
N PHE A 120 -0.22 -17.24 2.61
CA PHE A 120 0.50 -15.99 2.82
C PHE A 120 1.10 -16.00 4.22
N SER A 121 2.24 -15.34 4.36
CA SER A 121 2.90 -15.16 5.65
C SER A 121 3.17 -13.68 5.89
N ASN A 122 3.57 -13.34 7.11
CA ASN A 122 3.86 -11.96 7.52
C ASN A 122 2.73 -11.01 7.13
N GLN A 123 1.49 -11.46 7.28
CA GLN A 123 0.34 -10.72 6.81
C GLN A 123 -0.03 -9.61 7.78
N SER A 124 -0.07 -8.40 7.26
CA SER A 124 -0.53 -7.22 7.98
C SER A 124 -1.45 -6.44 7.06
N SER A 125 -1.90 -5.28 7.50
CA SER A 125 -2.75 -4.43 6.64
C SER A 125 -1.96 -3.84 5.47
N THR A 126 -0.64 -3.72 5.58
CA THR A 126 0.18 -3.04 4.58
C THR A 126 1.13 -3.94 3.81
N GLU A 127 1.34 -5.17 4.25
CA GLU A 127 2.26 -6.10 3.61
C GLU A 127 1.79 -7.53 3.73
N VAL A 128 2.19 -8.34 2.77
CA VAL A 128 1.98 -9.78 2.82
C VAL A 128 3.09 -10.45 2.00
N THR A 129 3.53 -11.61 2.47
CA THR A 129 4.58 -12.38 1.79
C THR A 129 3.98 -13.67 1.24
N LEU A 130 4.35 -13.99 0.02
CA LEU A 130 3.96 -15.25 -0.62
C LEU A 130 5.14 -15.78 -1.41
N THR A 131 5.09 -17.06 -1.75
CA THR A 131 6.08 -17.65 -2.63
C THR A 131 5.56 -17.56 -4.06
N CYS A 132 6.35 -16.96 -4.95
CA CYS A 132 5.97 -16.86 -6.35
C CYS A 132 5.87 -18.28 -6.95
N PRO A 133 4.81 -18.61 -7.69
CA PRO A 133 4.71 -19.93 -8.30
C PRO A 133 5.83 -20.21 -9.28
N GLU A 134 6.04 -21.47 -9.57
CA GLU A 134 7.03 -21.87 -10.57
C GLU A 134 6.49 -21.54 -11.94
N LEU A 135 7.06 -20.51 -12.56
CA LEU A 135 6.68 -20.03 -13.89
C LEU A 135 7.94 -19.77 -14.71
N SER A 136 7.84 -19.93 -16.01
CA SER A 136 8.94 -19.60 -16.91
C SER A 136 9.14 -18.09 -16.95
N ASP A 137 10.33 -17.65 -17.37
CA ASP A 137 10.56 -16.22 -17.56
C ASP A 137 9.49 -15.64 -18.49
N GLY A 138 8.99 -14.48 -18.13
CA GLY A 138 8.02 -13.82 -18.98
C GLY A 138 7.13 -12.88 -18.18
N SER A 139 6.16 -12.32 -18.87
CA SER A 139 5.17 -11.43 -18.28
C SER A 139 3.84 -12.16 -18.19
N TYR A 140 3.22 -12.03 -17.03
CA TYR A 140 1.96 -12.72 -16.73
C TYR A 140 0.95 -11.73 -16.17
N THR A 141 -0.33 -12.02 -16.38
CA THR A 141 -1.39 -11.25 -15.75
C THR A 141 -1.67 -11.82 -14.36
N MET A 142 -1.71 -10.92 -13.38
CA MET A 142 -2.06 -11.28 -12.01
C MET A 142 -3.42 -10.70 -11.66
N THR A 143 -4.26 -11.53 -11.05
CA THR A 143 -5.56 -11.12 -10.48
C THR A 143 -5.63 -11.65 -9.06
N GLY A 144 -6.63 -11.23 -8.30
CA GLY A 144 -6.77 -11.71 -6.95
C GLY A 144 -8.18 -11.57 -6.42
N LYS A 145 -8.41 -12.22 -5.27
CA LYS A 145 -9.71 -12.18 -4.59
C LYS A 145 -9.51 -11.88 -3.12
N THR A 146 -10.45 -11.13 -2.57
CA THR A 146 -10.52 -10.91 -1.13
C THR A 146 -11.28 -12.05 -0.47
N ARG A 147 -11.26 -12.09 0.86
CA ARG A 147 -11.97 -13.12 1.62
C ARG A 147 -13.48 -13.05 1.42
N SER A 148 -14.01 -11.88 1.06
CA SER A 148 -15.43 -11.71 0.75
C SER A 148 -15.75 -12.03 -0.72
N GLY A 149 -14.77 -12.39 -1.52
CA GLY A 149 -14.98 -12.77 -2.93
C GLY A 149 -14.86 -11.62 -3.91
N GLU A 150 -14.49 -10.44 -3.45
CA GLU A 150 -14.33 -9.29 -4.34
C GLU A 150 -12.99 -9.34 -5.06
N ALA A 151 -12.91 -8.71 -6.22
CA ALA A 151 -11.66 -8.62 -6.96
C ALA A 151 -10.68 -7.70 -6.22
N VAL A 152 -9.44 -8.14 -6.11
CA VAL A 152 -8.36 -7.30 -5.60
C VAL A 152 -8.07 -6.23 -6.65
N GLN A 153 -7.78 -5.02 -6.20
CA GLN A 153 -7.40 -3.94 -7.10
C GLN A 153 -5.90 -3.69 -7.03
N PHE A 154 -5.35 -3.26 -8.14
CA PHE A 154 -3.92 -3.00 -8.27
C PHE A 154 -3.72 -1.55 -8.68
N LEU A 155 -2.78 -0.87 -8.03
CA LEU A 155 -2.46 0.52 -8.36
C LEU A 155 -1.38 0.54 -9.44
N ASN A 156 -1.75 1.05 -10.63
CA ASN A 156 -0.84 1.21 -11.75
C ASN A 156 -0.90 2.67 -12.21
N ASP A 157 0.20 3.40 -12.05
CA ASP A 157 0.28 4.81 -12.48
C ASP A 157 -0.89 5.64 -11.97
N ASN A 158 -1.20 5.53 -10.67
CA ASN A 158 -2.28 6.26 -10.00
C ASN A 158 -3.69 5.83 -10.41
N VAL A 159 -3.83 4.74 -11.17
CA VAL A 159 -5.13 4.19 -11.54
C VAL A 159 -5.24 2.79 -10.95
N THR A 160 -6.39 2.47 -10.35
CA THR A 160 -6.63 1.13 -9.83
C THR A 160 -7.35 0.28 -10.87
N THR A 161 -6.84 -0.92 -11.09
CA THR A 161 -7.40 -1.88 -12.05
C THR A 161 -7.50 -3.24 -11.37
N THR A 162 -8.27 -4.15 -11.97
CA THR A 162 -8.47 -5.48 -11.39
C THR A 162 -7.42 -6.49 -11.82
N GLU A 163 -6.41 -6.07 -12.58
CA GLU A 163 -5.32 -6.95 -12.96
C GLU A 163 -4.03 -6.16 -13.09
N GLN A 164 -2.91 -6.86 -12.99
CA GLN A 164 -1.59 -6.27 -13.10
C GLN A 164 -0.67 -7.20 -13.86
N THR A 165 0.21 -6.64 -14.67
CA THR A 165 1.25 -7.43 -15.34
C THR A 165 2.42 -7.62 -14.37
N VAL A 166 2.84 -8.88 -14.21
CA VAL A 166 3.98 -9.24 -13.37
C VAL A 166 5.05 -9.86 -14.27
N THR A 167 6.26 -9.35 -14.16
CA THR A 167 7.41 -9.94 -14.86
C THR A 167 8.07 -10.95 -13.93
N VAL A 168 8.16 -12.19 -14.37
CA VAL A 168 8.72 -13.29 -13.59
C VAL A 168 10.07 -13.70 -14.19
N SER A 169 11.07 -13.87 -13.32
CA SER A 169 12.36 -14.44 -13.68
C SER A 169 12.48 -15.81 -13.03
N THR A 170 13.21 -16.73 -13.65
CA THR A 170 13.33 -18.07 -13.10
C THR A 170 14.55 -18.24 -12.18
N GLU A 171 15.41 -17.23 -12.11
CA GLU A 171 16.55 -17.29 -11.21
C GLU A 171 17.03 -15.90 -10.85
N ILE A 172 17.76 -15.83 -9.76
CA ILE A 172 18.37 -14.59 -9.35
C ILE A 172 19.65 -14.42 -10.16
N THR A 173 19.69 -13.39 -10.94
CA THR A 173 20.84 -13.15 -11.81
C THR A 173 21.88 -12.35 -11.07
N LEU A 174 22.67 -13.02 -10.36
CA LEU A 174 23.68 -12.36 -9.70
C LEU A 174 24.94 -12.84 -10.04
N TRP A 175 25.30 -12.72 -10.22
CA TRP A 175 26.18 -13.30 -10.33
C TRP A 175 26.57 -14.02 -11.05
N SER A 176 26.39 -13.79 -11.41
CA SER A 176 26.72 -14.28 -12.05
C SER A 176 27.88 -14.14 -12.31
N GLY A 177 28.10 -14.04 -12.35
CA GLY A 177 28.99 -13.90 -12.53
C GLY A 177 29.88 -14.26 -12.17
N HIS A 178 29.69 -14.61 -11.93
CA HIS A 178 30.45 -15.00 -11.54
C HIS A 178 30.76 -15.41 -11.97
#